data_f39c54dd4501f7af50462434249f0c7b
#
_entry.id   f39c54dd4501f7af50462434249f0c7b
#
_cell.length_a   1.000
_cell.length_b   1.000
_cell.length_c   1.000
_cell.angle_alpha   90.00
_cell.angle_beta   90.00
_cell.angle_gamma   90.00
#
_symmetry.space_group_name_H-M   'P 1'
#
loop_
_entity.id
_entity.type
_entity.pdbx_description
1 polymer ?
#
loop_
_entity_poly.entity_id
_entity_poly.type
_entity_poly.pdbx_seq_one_letter_code
_entity_poly.pdbx_strand_id
1 'polypeptide(L)'
;MGLSVAHGIVASHEGTMTVVSAPGKSTTFVIYLPCSAGPAVRPASVAESIPRGHEHILFVDDEAILVNLGRELLTRLGYTVTGHTSGVEALHAFRAAPQLFDLVITDQTMPTMTGEALVRALRDIRLDLPIVLCTGFSYAMTKDKAAALGIDAFLLKPLVAHDLGRTIRQVLAQRKSVT
;
A
#
# COMPACT_ATOMS: atom_id res chain seq x y z
N MET A 1 5.23 -0.90 -20.73
CA MET A 1 4.37 0.22 -20.26
C MET A 1 5.07 1.21 -19.32
N GLY A 2 6.17 0.90 -18.66
CA GLY A 2 6.83 1.77 -17.67
C GLY A 2 7.37 3.12 -18.16
N LEU A 3 8.07 3.14 -19.29
CA LEU A 3 8.73 4.38 -19.77
C LEU A 3 7.75 5.44 -20.30
N SER A 4 6.65 5.04 -20.91
CA SER A 4 5.61 5.98 -21.36
C SER A 4 4.90 6.66 -20.16
N VAL A 5 4.72 5.96 -19.06
CA VAL A 5 4.20 6.53 -17.82
C VAL A 5 5.20 7.50 -17.20
N ALA A 6 6.48 7.12 -17.10
CA ALA A 6 7.53 7.99 -16.59
C ALA A 6 7.64 9.28 -17.43
N HIS A 7 7.62 9.17 -18.77
CA HIS A 7 7.61 10.33 -19.66
C HIS A 7 6.38 11.22 -19.45
N GLY A 8 5.18 10.63 -19.28
CA GLY A 8 3.95 11.38 -19.01
C GLY A 8 4.02 12.14 -17.69
N ILE A 9 4.56 11.53 -16.64
CA ILE A 9 4.76 12.18 -15.35
C ILE A 9 5.74 13.37 -15.47
N VAL A 10 6.88 13.18 -16.13
CA VAL A 10 7.86 14.25 -16.32
C VAL A 10 7.25 15.41 -17.12
N ALA A 11 6.51 15.09 -18.18
CA ALA A 11 5.84 16.11 -19.00
C ALA A 11 4.76 16.87 -18.23
N SER A 12 3.99 16.21 -17.35
CA SER A 12 2.98 16.87 -16.51
C SER A 12 3.58 17.84 -15.47
N HIS A 13 4.87 17.69 -15.18
CA HIS A 13 5.65 18.60 -14.34
C HIS A 13 6.46 19.62 -15.16
N GLU A 14 6.09 19.85 -16.43
CA GLU A 14 6.81 20.75 -17.35
C GLU A 14 8.30 20.38 -17.53
N GLY A 15 8.63 19.12 -17.29
CA GLY A 15 9.98 18.60 -17.36
C GLY A 15 10.31 17.97 -18.71
N THR A 16 11.56 17.61 -18.89
CA THR A 16 12.07 16.91 -20.08
C THR A 16 12.89 15.70 -19.66
N MET A 17 12.77 14.61 -20.41
CA MET A 17 13.55 13.39 -20.19
C MET A 17 14.36 13.07 -21.46
N THR A 18 15.65 12.81 -21.28
CA THR A 18 16.54 12.33 -22.32
C THR A 18 17.10 10.95 -22.00
N VAL A 19 17.42 10.16 -23.00
CA VAL A 19 18.00 8.84 -22.83
C VAL A 19 19.25 8.69 -23.68
N VAL A 20 20.29 8.15 -23.08
CA VAL A 20 21.53 7.74 -23.78
C VAL A 20 21.73 6.25 -23.51
N SER A 21 21.75 5.45 -24.58
CA SER A 21 21.88 4.00 -24.47
C SER A 21 22.91 3.46 -25.44
N ALA A 22 23.75 2.55 -24.98
CA ALA A 22 24.72 1.83 -25.81
C ALA A 22 24.52 0.31 -25.55
N PRO A 23 24.23 -0.49 -26.60
CA PRO A 23 24.07 -1.93 -26.49
C PRO A 23 25.27 -2.59 -25.81
N GLY A 24 25.03 -3.47 -24.86
CA GLY A 24 26.05 -4.18 -24.07
C GLY A 24 26.84 -3.32 -23.07
N LYS A 25 26.50 -2.04 -22.88
CA LYS A 25 27.16 -1.14 -21.92
C LYS A 25 26.20 -0.67 -20.83
N SER A 26 25.41 0.38 -21.12
CA SER A 26 24.49 0.96 -20.15
C SER A 26 23.38 1.75 -20.84
N THR A 27 22.31 2.01 -20.09
CA THR A 27 21.27 2.98 -20.46
C THR A 27 21.18 4.02 -19.34
N THR A 28 21.32 5.30 -19.69
CA THR A 28 21.23 6.43 -18.76
C THR A 28 20.02 7.27 -19.12
N PHE A 29 19.14 7.50 -18.16
CA PHE A 29 18.03 8.44 -18.27
C PHE A 29 18.39 9.70 -17.48
N VAL A 30 18.20 10.87 -18.11
CA VAL A 30 18.39 12.17 -17.48
C VAL A 30 17.05 12.90 -17.49
N ILE A 31 16.58 13.32 -16.31
CA ILE A 31 15.32 14.02 -16.13
C ILE A 31 15.63 15.45 -15.69
N TYR A 32 15.09 16.42 -16.40
CA TYR A 32 15.15 17.83 -16.06
C TYR A 32 13.77 18.27 -15.61
N LEU A 33 13.68 18.82 -14.41
CA LEU A 33 12.45 19.41 -13.87
C LEU A 33 12.65 20.90 -13.63
N PRO A 34 11.64 21.75 -13.88
CA PRO A 34 11.73 23.18 -13.55
C PRO A 34 12.00 23.37 -12.07
N CYS A 35 12.90 24.26 -11.75
CA CYS A 35 13.14 24.65 -10.36
C CYS A 35 12.02 25.56 -9.89
N SER A 36 11.37 25.23 -8.77
CA SER A 36 10.41 26.12 -8.15
C SER A 36 11.12 27.38 -7.63
N ALA A 37 10.74 28.55 -8.16
CA ALA A 37 11.30 29.83 -7.72
C ALA A 37 10.75 30.32 -6.37
N GLY A 38 9.80 29.60 -5.79
CA GLY A 38 9.27 29.90 -4.46
C GLY A 38 10.22 29.49 -3.34
N PRO A 39 10.15 30.15 -2.15
CA PRO A 39 10.82 29.61 -0.99
C PRO A 39 10.37 28.15 -0.85
N ALA A 40 11.34 27.24 -0.72
CA ALA A 40 11.03 25.85 -0.48
C ALA A 40 10.07 25.81 0.73
N VAL A 41 8.79 25.58 0.43
CA VAL A 41 7.85 25.21 1.48
C VAL A 41 8.38 23.87 1.94
N ARG A 42 9.37 23.92 2.85
CA ARG A 42 9.59 22.73 3.68
C ARG A 42 8.21 22.44 4.23
N PRO A 43 7.62 21.29 3.92
CA PRO A 43 6.47 20.89 4.68
C PRO A 43 6.91 21.13 6.11
N ALA A 44 6.22 22.03 6.84
CA ALA A 44 6.52 22.24 8.24
C ALA A 44 6.59 20.84 8.79
N SER A 45 7.79 20.41 9.11
CA SER A 45 8.03 19.22 9.87
C SER A 45 7.50 19.54 11.26
N VAL A 46 6.17 19.67 11.38
CA VAL A 46 5.54 19.10 12.53
C VAL A 46 5.98 17.66 12.42
N ALA A 47 6.92 17.27 13.24
CA ALA A 47 7.21 15.87 13.47
C ALA A 47 5.95 15.29 14.12
N GLU A 48 4.87 15.16 13.33
CA GLU A 48 3.75 14.34 13.71
C GLU A 48 4.39 12.97 13.92
N SER A 49 4.50 12.62 15.18
CA SER A 49 5.04 11.32 15.57
C SER A 49 4.23 10.29 14.78
N ILE A 50 4.90 9.59 13.89
CA ILE A 50 4.22 8.58 13.06
C ILE A 50 3.50 7.64 14.03
N PRO A 51 2.17 7.51 13.92
CA PRO A 51 1.41 6.72 14.87
C PRO A 51 1.90 5.28 14.90
N ARG A 52 2.13 4.77 16.09
CA ARG A 52 2.64 3.41 16.35
C ARG A 52 1.53 2.51 16.88
N GLY A 53 1.77 1.19 16.83
CA GLY A 53 0.88 0.19 17.38
C GLY A 53 1.59 -1.08 17.79
N HIS A 54 0.81 -2.07 18.19
CA HIS A 54 1.28 -3.39 18.63
C HIS A 54 0.43 -4.53 18.05
N GLU A 55 -0.53 -4.16 17.22
CA GLU A 55 -1.48 -5.10 16.63
C GLU A 55 -0.79 -6.04 15.64
N HIS A 56 -1.40 -7.20 15.38
CA HIS A 56 -0.89 -8.18 14.42
C HIS A 56 -1.52 -7.98 13.05
N ILE A 57 -0.70 -7.70 12.07
CA ILE A 57 -1.11 -7.38 10.70
C ILE A 57 -0.79 -8.54 9.76
N LEU A 58 -1.77 -8.99 9.00
CA LEU A 58 -1.56 -9.87 7.84
C LEU A 58 -1.30 -9.01 6.62
N PHE A 59 -0.10 -9.09 6.06
CA PHE A 59 0.33 -8.32 4.89
C PHE A 59 0.48 -9.23 3.66
N VAL A 60 -0.20 -8.90 2.56
CA VAL A 60 -0.27 -9.76 1.36
C VAL A 60 0.03 -8.96 0.10
N ASP A 61 1.04 -9.38 -0.65
CA ASP A 61 1.45 -8.79 -1.93
C ASP A 61 2.19 -9.86 -2.72
N ASP A 62 1.93 -10.04 -4.02
CA ASP A 62 2.58 -11.08 -4.82
C ASP A 62 4.08 -10.83 -5.06
N GLU A 63 4.55 -9.61 -4.85
CA GLU A 63 5.96 -9.26 -4.92
C GLU A 63 6.66 -9.45 -3.57
N ALA A 64 7.54 -10.46 -3.44
CA ALA A 64 8.28 -10.75 -2.21
C ALA A 64 9.07 -9.54 -1.67
N ILE A 65 9.56 -8.67 -2.57
CA ILE A 65 10.25 -7.43 -2.22
C ILE A 65 9.30 -6.50 -1.48
N LEU A 66 8.06 -6.35 -1.93
CA LEU A 66 7.06 -5.50 -1.30
C LEU A 66 6.57 -6.08 0.03
N VAL A 67 6.44 -7.41 0.13
CA VAL A 67 6.15 -8.08 1.42
C VAL A 67 7.24 -7.79 2.44
N ASN A 68 8.51 -7.90 2.06
CA ASN A 68 9.63 -7.63 2.97
C ASN A 68 9.70 -6.15 3.35
N LEU A 69 9.50 -5.23 2.41
CA LEU A 69 9.44 -3.78 2.68
C LEU A 69 8.28 -3.45 3.62
N GLY A 70 7.08 -3.95 3.35
CA GLY A 70 5.90 -3.76 4.19
C GLY A 70 6.12 -4.27 5.61
N ARG A 71 6.72 -5.47 5.75
CA ARG A 71 7.09 -6.04 7.06
C ARG A 71 8.07 -5.12 7.80
N GLU A 72 9.13 -4.65 7.14
CA GLU A 72 10.12 -3.77 7.75
C GLU A 72 9.50 -2.46 8.22
N LEU A 73 8.72 -1.80 7.38
CA LEU A 73 8.06 -0.54 7.70
C LEU A 73 7.10 -0.70 8.90
N LEU A 74 6.26 -1.73 8.87
CA LEU A 74 5.28 -1.99 9.92
C LEU A 74 5.94 -2.41 11.24
N THR A 75 6.99 -3.22 11.20
CA THR A 75 7.74 -3.60 12.40
C THR A 75 8.43 -2.40 13.05
N ARG A 76 8.97 -1.47 12.27
CA ARG A 76 9.51 -0.19 12.78
C ARG A 76 8.44 0.67 13.47
N LEU A 77 7.18 0.53 13.06
CA LEU A 77 6.04 1.19 13.68
C LEU A 77 5.49 0.43 14.90
N GLY A 78 6.07 -0.73 15.25
CA GLY A 78 5.75 -1.52 16.44
C GLY A 78 4.78 -2.67 16.21
N TYR A 79 4.28 -2.87 14.97
CA TYR A 79 3.33 -3.93 14.64
C TYR A 79 4.02 -5.30 14.53
N THR A 80 3.29 -6.36 14.87
CA THR A 80 3.64 -7.73 14.50
C THR A 80 3.13 -8.01 13.08
N VAL A 81 3.93 -8.67 12.23
CA VAL A 81 3.56 -8.84 10.82
C VAL A 81 3.75 -10.27 10.36
N THR A 82 2.68 -10.86 9.85
CA THR A 82 2.72 -12.09 9.03
C THR A 82 2.55 -11.70 7.57
N GLY A 83 3.56 -12.02 6.74
CA GLY A 83 3.57 -11.67 5.32
C GLY A 83 3.43 -12.88 4.43
N HIS A 84 2.58 -12.80 3.40
CA HIS A 84 2.42 -13.82 2.37
C HIS A 84 2.52 -13.22 0.96
N THR A 85 3.06 -14.02 0.02
CA THR A 85 3.16 -13.65 -1.39
C THR A 85 2.01 -14.22 -2.23
N SER A 86 1.00 -14.79 -1.58
CA SER A 86 -0.17 -15.40 -2.24
C SER A 86 -1.43 -15.17 -1.41
N GLY A 87 -2.49 -14.69 -2.07
CA GLY A 87 -3.80 -14.53 -1.44
C GLY A 87 -4.37 -15.88 -0.94
N VAL A 88 -4.06 -16.97 -1.63
CA VAL A 88 -4.49 -18.33 -1.21
C VAL A 88 -3.80 -18.75 0.09
N GLU A 89 -2.49 -18.55 0.20
CA GLU A 89 -1.74 -18.86 1.42
C GLU A 89 -2.18 -17.97 2.58
N ALA A 90 -2.39 -16.68 2.32
CA ALA A 90 -2.89 -15.74 3.32
C ALA A 90 -4.27 -16.15 3.85
N LEU A 91 -5.19 -16.57 2.96
CA LEU A 91 -6.50 -17.07 3.36
C LEU A 91 -6.39 -18.35 4.18
N HIS A 92 -5.49 -19.25 3.83
CA HIS A 92 -5.25 -20.48 4.59
C HIS A 92 -4.71 -20.17 6.00
N ALA A 93 -3.72 -19.26 6.11
CA ALA A 93 -3.19 -18.81 7.39
C ALA A 93 -4.27 -18.13 8.25
N PHE A 94 -5.10 -17.29 7.64
CA PHE A 94 -6.21 -16.64 8.34
C PHE A 94 -7.25 -17.63 8.85
N ARG A 95 -7.62 -18.64 8.05
CA ARG A 95 -8.55 -19.70 8.47
C ARG A 95 -8.05 -20.52 9.65
N ALA A 96 -6.74 -20.75 9.72
CA ALA A 96 -6.14 -21.50 10.83
C ALA A 96 -6.22 -20.74 12.17
N ALA A 97 -6.15 -19.40 12.15
CA ALA A 97 -6.19 -18.56 13.34
C ALA A 97 -6.85 -17.19 13.05
N PRO A 98 -8.17 -17.12 12.86
CA PRO A 98 -8.85 -15.88 12.45
C PRO A 98 -8.75 -14.76 13.48
N GLN A 99 -8.59 -15.09 14.77
CA GLN A 99 -8.48 -14.11 15.86
C GLN A 99 -7.06 -13.60 16.10
N LEU A 100 -6.07 -14.18 15.39
CA LEU A 100 -4.67 -13.77 15.51
C LEU A 100 -4.43 -12.39 14.89
N PHE A 101 -5.17 -12.05 13.85
CA PHE A 101 -4.95 -10.87 13.05
C PHE A 101 -5.92 -9.74 13.41
N ASP A 102 -5.39 -8.58 13.73
CA ASP A 102 -6.16 -7.38 14.05
C ASP A 102 -6.53 -6.57 12.81
N LEU A 103 -5.74 -6.71 11.72
CA LEU A 103 -5.94 -5.98 10.47
C LEU A 103 -5.29 -6.75 9.31
N VAL A 104 -5.89 -6.63 8.13
CA VAL A 104 -5.30 -7.15 6.87
C VAL A 104 -4.97 -6.00 5.94
N ILE A 105 -3.77 -6.05 5.36
CA ILE A 105 -3.36 -5.18 4.25
C ILE A 105 -3.10 -6.10 3.06
N THR A 106 -3.79 -5.90 1.96
CA THR A 106 -3.61 -6.74 0.76
C THR A 106 -3.43 -5.91 -0.50
N ASP A 107 -2.55 -6.36 -1.38
CA ASP A 107 -2.52 -5.81 -2.74
C ASP A 107 -3.80 -6.17 -3.48
N GLN A 108 -4.19 -5.30 -4.40
CA GLN A 108 -5.38 -5.49 -5.22
C GLN A 108 -5.15 -6.50 -6.33
N THR A 109 -4.01 -6.43 -7.00
CA THR A 109 -3.72 -7.15 -8.24
C THR A 109 -2.72 -8.27 -7.98
N MET A 110 -3.22 -9.42 -7.57
CA MET A 110 -2.40 -10.62 -7.35
C MET A 110 -2.82 -11.74 -8.30
N PRO A 111 -1.87 -12.61 -8.72
CA PRO A 111 -2.18 -13.83 -9.47
C PRO A 111 -3.09 -14.77 -8.67
N THR A 112 -3.86 -15.59 -9.35
CA THR A 112 -4.70 -16.67 -8.78
C THR A 112 -5.86 -16.16 -7.91
N MET A 113 -5.62 -15.25 -6.97
CA MET A 113 -6.62 -14.66 -6.10
C MET A 113 -6.36 -13.15 -5.97
N THR A 114 -7.25 -12.33 -6.52
CA THR A 114 -7.17 -10.89 -6.39
C THR A 114 -7.44 -10.42 -4.96
N GLY A 115 -6.97 -9.22 -4.60
CA GLY A 115 -7.27 -8.63 -3.29
C GLY A 115 -8.77 -8.56 -3.00
N GLU A 116 -9.59 -8.21 -3.99
CA GLU A 116 -11.05 -8.20 -3.82
C GLU A 116 -11.62 -9.61 -3.52
N ALA A 117 -11.12 -10.65 -4.18
CA ALA A 117 -11.54 -12.02 -3.90
C ALA A 117 -11.10 -12.47 -2.50
N LEU A 118 -9.89 -12.11 -2.08
CA LEU A 118 -9.40 -12.35 -0.73
C LEU A 118 -10.26 -11.63 0.31
N VAL A 119 -10.57 -10.35 0.11
CA VAL A 119 -11.43 -9.56 1.01
C VAL A 119 -12.78 -10.25 1.24
N ARG A 120 -13.45 -10.68 0.19
CA ARG A 120 -14.73 -11.41 0.29
C ARG A 120 -14.59 -12.68 1.13
N ALA A 121 -13.58 -13.51 0.82
CA ALA A 121 -13.35 -14.75 1.55
C ALA A 121 -12.99 -14.53 3.04
N LEU A 122 -12.30 -13.43 3.38
CA LEU A 122 -12.01 -13.05 4.75
C LEU A 122 -13.27 -12.56 5.49
N ARG A 123 -14.12 -11.79 4.81
CA ARG A 123 -15.40 -11.32 5.34
C ARG A 123 -16.38 -12.45 5.65
N ASP A 124 -16.38 -13.51 4.85
CA ASP A 124 -17.18 -14.71 5.12
C ASP A 124 -16.78 -15.42 6.43
N ILE A 125 -15.51 -15.23 6.87
CA ILE A 125 -14.99 -15.83 8.10
C ILE A 125 -15.16 -14.87 9.29
N ARG A 126 -14.85 -13.58 9.11
CA ARG A 126 -14.89 -12.55 10.15
C ARG A 126 -15.35 -11.20 9.59
N LEU A 127 -16.62 -10.86 9.88
CA LEU A 127 -17.27 -9.64 9.36
C LEU A 127 -16.65 -8.34 9.89
N ASP A 128 -16.14 -8.35 11.11
CA ASP A 128 -15.57 -7.19 11.79
C ASP A 128 -14.07 -6.96 11.50
N LEU A 129 -13.43 -7.81 10.71
CA LEU A 129 -12.01 -7.71 10.37
C LEU A 129 -11.69 -6.39 9.65
N PRO A 130 -10.80 -5.53 10.18
CA PRO A 130 -10.34 -4.35 9.46
C PRO A 130 -9.51 -4.73 8.22
N ILE A 131 -9.85 -4.16 7.05
CA ILE A 131 -9.18 -4.47 5.79
C ILE A 131 -8.78 -3.20 5.05
N VAL A 132 -7.50 -3.12 4.69
CA VAL A 132 -6.91 -2.06 3.87
C VAL A 132 -6.46 -2.65 2.54
N LEU A 133 -6.85 -2.02 1.42
CA LEU A 133 -6.44 -2.45 0.09
C LEU A 133 -5.33 -1.53 -0.45
N CYS A 134 -4.22 -2.12 -0.89
CA CYS A 134 -3.15 -1.41 -1.60
C CYS A 134 -3.46 -1.37 -3.09
N THR A 135 -3.33 -0.19 -3.70
CA THR A 135 -3.61 -0.01 -5.14
C THR A 135 -2.51 0.78 -5.82
N GLY A 136 -2.28 0.52 -7.11
CA GLY A 136 -1.48 1.39 -7.97
C GLY A 136 -2.29 2.58 -8.49
N PHE A 137 -1.61 3.52 -9.16
CA PHE A 137 -2.17 4.80 -9.63
C PHE A 137 -3.37 4.72 -10.61
N SER A 138 -3.63 3.56 -11.21
CA SER A 138 -4.62 3.42 -12.31
C SER A 138 -5.98 2.91 -11.87
N TYR A 139 -6.23 2.72 -10.58
CA TYR A 139 -7.47 2.13 -10.12
C TYR A 139 -8.38 3.15 -9.42
N ALA A 140 -9.38 3.62 -10.16
CA ALA A 140 -10.45 4.46 -9.60
C ALA A 140 -11.52 3.56 -8.96
N MET A 141 -11.30 3.12 -7.72
CA MET A 141 -12.37 2.52 -6.93
C MET A 141 -13.22 3.63 -6.31
N THR A 142 -14.52 3.59 -6.55
CA THR A 142 -15.44 4.51 -5.89
C THR A 142 -15.62 4.11 -4.42
N LYS A 143 -15.91 5.09 -3.55
CA LYS A 143 -16.19 4.83 -2.12
C LYS A 143 -17.33 3.83 -1.93
N ASP A 144 -18.35 3.88 -2.79
CA ASP A 144 -19.50 2.98 -2.73
C ASP A 144 -19.11 1.52 -3.04
N LYS A 145 -18.25 1.32 -4.03
CA LYS A 145 -17.73 -0.03 -4.36
C LYS A 145 -16.86 -0.58 -3.23
N ALA A 146 -16.06 0.27 -2.59
CA ALA A 146 -15.24 -0.10 -1.45
C ALA A 146 -16.09 -0.54 -0.26
N ALA A 147 -17.10 0.25 0.07
CA ALA A 147 -18.04 -0.06 1.15
C ALA A 147 -18.80 -1.37 0.89
N ALA A 148 -19.27 -1.58 -0.35
CA ALA A 148 -19.95 -2.82 -0.76
C ALA A 148 -19.05 -4.07 -0.65
N LEU A 149 -17.74 -3.92 -0.81
CA LEU A 149 -16.75 -4.98 -0.65
C LEU A 149 -16.28 -5.16 0.80
N GLY A 150 -16.64 -4.24 1.70
CA GLY A 150 -16.17 -4.25 3.08
C GLY A 150 -14.70 -3.83 3.23
N ILE A 151 -14.19 -2.97 2.34
CA ILE A 151 -12.86 -2.38 2.44
C ILE A 151 -12.95 -1.11 3.29
N ASP A 152 -12.14 -1.03 4.34
CA ASP A 152 -12.19 0.07 5.31
C ASP A 152 -11.34 1.27 4.87
N ALA A 153 -10.24 1.02 4.16
CA ALA A 153 -9.38 2.08 3.62
C ALA A 153 -8.54 1.63 2.42
N PHE A 154 -7.94 2.60 1.75
CA PHE A 154 -6.99 2.39 0.64
C PHE A 154 -5.64 2.98 0.97
N LEU A 155 -4.59 2.31 0.47
CA LEU A 155 -3.24 2.82 0.42
C LEU A 155 -2.77 2.87 -1.02
N LEU A 156 -2.18 3.98 -1.42
CA LEU A 156 -1.57 4.11 -2.74
C LEU A 156 -0.11 3.62 -2.69
N LYS A 157 0.29 2.84 -3.67
CA LYS A 157 1.71 2.50 -3.86
C LYS A 157 2.44 3.70 -4.52
N PRO A 158 3.67 4.07 -4.11
CA PRO A 158 4.55 3.34 -3.19
C PRO A 158 4.17 3.51 -1.70
N LEU A 159 4.34 2.44 -0.92
CA LEU A 159 4.03 2.46 0.51
C LEU A 159 5.06 3.29 1.28
N VAL A 160 4.60 4.26 2.06
CA VAL A 160 5.42 5.08 2.95
C VAL A 160 4.98 4.94 4.41
N ALA A 161 5.93 4.97 5.34
CA ALA A 161 5.67 4.70 6.76
C ALA A 161 4.60 5.61 7.38
N HIS A 162 4.59 6.89 7.00
CA HIS A 162 3.62 7.87 7.50
C HIS A 162 2.18 7.48 7.13
N ASP A 163 1.95 7.15 5.85
CA ASP A 163 0.61 6.83 5.35
C ASP A 163 0.13 5.49 5.91
N LEU A 164 1.03 4.50 6.02
CA LEU A 164 0.76 3.23 6.69
C LEU A 164 0.31 3.45 8.14
N GLY A 165 1.11 4.14 8.94
CA GLY A 165 0.81 4.35 10.35
C GLY A 165 -0.51 5.12 10.55
N ARG A 166 -0.74 6.16 9.77
CA ARG A 166 -1.96 6.97 9.82
C ARG A 166 -3.21 6.17 9.44
N THR A 167 -3.16 5.46 8.31
CA THR A 167 -4.29 4.67 7.81
C THR A 167 -4.66 3.55 8.77
N ILE A 168 -3.67 2.80 9.28
CA ILE A 168 -3.91 1.72 10.23
C ILE A 168 -4.59 2.25 11.49
N ARG A 169 -4.07 3.34 12.09
CA ARG A 169 -4.68 3.92 13.30
C ARG A 169 -6.10 4.43 13.05
N GLN A 170 -6.35 5.05 11.91
CA GLN A 170 -7.67 5.52 11.54
C GLN A 170 -8.67 4.36 11.44
N VAL A 171 -8.31 3.29 10.74
CA VAL A 171 -9.18 2.12 10.53
C VAL A 171 -9.46 1.41 11.87
N LEU A 172 -8.43 1.19 12.69
CA LEU A 172 -8.58 0.53 13.99
C LEU A 172 -9.40 1.37 14.99
N ALA A 173 -9.28 2.71 14.94
CA ALA A 173 -10.07 3.59 15.80
C ALA A 173 -11.55 3.58 15.44
N GLN A 174 -11.88 3.58 14.14
CA GLN A 174 -13.28 3.53 13.67
C GLN A 174 -14.00 2.26 14.15
N ARG A 175 -13.32 1.12 14.22
CA ARG A 175 -13.91 -0.15 14.67
C ARG A 175 -14.14 -0.22 16.17
N LYS A 176 -13.28 0.43 16.98
CA LYS A 176 -13.47 0.49 18.44
C LYS A 176 -14.68 1.34 18.84
N SER A 177 -15.18 2.19 17.97
CA SER A 177 -16.33 3.07 18.24
C SER A 177 -17.68 2.43 17.91
N VAL A 178 -17.71 1.22 17.35
CA VAL A 178 -18.93 0.51 16.88
C VAL A 178 -19.30 -0.65 17.82
N THR A 179 -18.46 -0.96 18.81
CA THR A 179 -18.69 -1.98 19.85
C THR A 179 -19.11 -1.34 21.15
#